data_f92716712f5cb2ef023c6bffd68a56df
#
_entry.id   f92716712f5cb2ef023c6bffd68a56df
#
_cell.length_a   1.000
_cell.length_b   1.000
_cell.length_c   1.000
_cell.angle_alpha   90.00
_cell.angle_beta   90.00
_cell.angle_gamma   90.00
#
_symmetry.space_group_name_H-M   'P 1'
#
loop_
_entity.id
_entity.type
_entity.pdbx_description
1 polymer ?
#
loop_
_entity_poly.entity_id
_entity_poly.type
_entity_poly.pdbx_seq_one_letter_code
_entity_poly.pdbx_strand_id
1 'polypeptide(L)'
;MDELENALAIPREEVLLVSAKEGTGVPELLEAIVERIPPPKGDPDKPLRALVFDSHYDQYKGVVVYVRLDEGTLRDDDRIRLMQSGAEAELIELGVFRPALVPVPLLAAGEVGYVATGLKNVREAQVGDTITIATDPAAAPLSSRAAGGFI
;
A
#
# COMPACT_ATOMS: atom_id res chain seq x y z
N MET A 1 -25.96 -11.67 -18.62
CA MET A 1 -24.76 -11.61 -19.48
C MET A 1 -24.88 -10.46 -20.48
N ASP A 2 -25.99 -10.38 -21.19
CA ASP A 2 -26.23 -9.30 -22.19
C ASP A 2 -26.25 -7.87 -21.57
N GLU A 3 -26.62 -7.76 -20.29
CA GLU A 3 -26.56 -6.49 -19.55
C GLU A 3 -25.12 -6.01 -19.28
N LEU A 4 -24.18 -6.92 -19.01
CA LEU A 4 -22.77 -6.56 -18.80
C LEU A 4 -22.12 -6.08 -20.11
N GLU A 5 -22.44 -6.74 -21.20
CA GLU A 5 -21.95 -6.37 -22.52
C GLU A 5 -22.53 -5.03 -22.99
N ASN A 6 -23.83 -4.84 -22.79
CA ASN A 6 -24.53 -3.62 -23.26
C ASN A 6 -24.31 -2.40 -22.34
N ALA A 7 -24.20 -2.61 -21.00
CA ALA A 7 -24.10 -1.51 -20.04
C ALA A 7 -22.64 -1.13 -19.70
N LEU A 8 -21.72 -2.10 -19.72
CA LEU A 8 -20.32 -1.90 -19.28
C LEU A 8 -19.31 -2.09 -20.42
N ALA A 9 -19.77 -2.46 -21.62
CA ALA A 9 -18.91 -2.76 -22.78
C ALA A 9 -17.81 -3.81 -22.46
N ILE A 10 -18.11 -4.77 -21.57
CA ILE A 10 -17.22 -5.87 -21.24
C ILE A 10 -17.57 -7.07 -22.14
N PRO A 11 -16.64 -7.53 -23.02
CA PRO A 11 -16.87 -8.69 -23.85
C PRO A 11 -17.20 -9.93 -23.04
N ARG A 12 -18.09 -10.76 -23.52
CA ARG A 12 -18.58 -11.96 -22.83
C ARG A 12 -17.45 -12.95 -22.51
N GLU A 13 -16.46 -13.04 -23.36
CA GLU A 13 -15.27 -13.87 -23.21
C GLU A 13 -14.31 -13.40 -22.09
N GLU A 14 -14.42 -12.16 -21.65
CA GLU A 14 -13.62 -11.62 -20.54
C GLU A 14 -14.27 -11.88 -19.17
N VAL A 15 -15.54 -12.32 -19.15
CA VAL A 15 -16.30 -12.58 -17.94
C VAL A 15 -16.04 -14.00 -17.41
N LEU A 16 -15.47 -14.08 -16.21
CA LEU A 16 -15.29 -15.35 -15.51
C LEU A 16 -16.47 -15.62 -14.58
N LEU A 17 -17.09 -16.80 -14.73
CA LEU A 17 -18.18 -17.24 -13.86
C LEU A 17 -17.62 -18.03 -12.69
N VAL A 18 -17.83 -17.54 -11.47
CA VAL A 18 -17.30 -18.15 -10.26
C VAL A 18 -18.37 -18.31 -9.19
N SER A 19 -18.21 -19.31 -8.35
CA SER A 19 -18.96 -19.50 -7.11
C SER A 19 -18.00 -19.71 -5.96
N ALA A 20 -17.80 -18.68 -5.13
CA ALA A 20 -16.94 -18.78 -3.96
C ALA A 20 -17.43 -19.85 -2.96
N LYS A 21 -18.76 -20.04 -2.85
CA LYS A 21 -19.37 -21.05 -1.97
C LYS A 21 -19.06 -22.47 -2.42
N GLU A 22 -19.17 -22.73 -3.72
CA GLU A 22 -18.99 -24.08 -4.31
C GLU A 22 -17.53 -24.31 -4.77
N GLY A 23 -16.70 -23.29 -4.79
CA GLY A 23 -15.33 -23.35 -5.30
C GLY A 23 -15.21 -23.40 -6.83
N THR A 24 -16.34 -23.35 -7.55
CA THR A 24 -16.37 -23.46 -9.02
C THR A 24 -15.72 -22.22 -9.64
N GLY A 25 -14.80 -22.41 -10.58
CA GLY A 25 -14.12 -21.34 -11.32
C GLY A 25 -13.08 -20.54 -10.51
N VAL A 26 -12.84 -20.92 -9.24
CA VAL A 26 -11.88 -20.18 -8.38
C VAL A 26 -10.43 -20.38 -8.83
N PRO A 27 -9.96 -21.60 -9.19
CA PRO A 27 -8.61 -21.75 -9.74
C PRO A 27 -8.39 -20.93 -11.00
N GLU A 28 -9.33 -20.95 -11.94
CA GLU A 28 -9.26 -20.19 -13.19
C GLU A 28 -9.26 -18.68 -12.95
N LEU A 29 -10.00 -18.20 -11.93
CA LEU A 29 -9.97 -16.80 -11.51
C LEU A 29 -8.59 -16.41 -10.98
N LEU A 30 -7.95 -17.25 -10.16
CA LEU A 30 -6.62 -16.97 -9.61
C LEU A 30 -5.56 -16.92 -10.71
N GLU A 31 -5.59 -17.84 -11.67
CA GLU A 31 -4.71 -17.80 -12.84
C GLU A 31 -4.93 -16.53 -13.68
N ALA A 32 -6.19 -16.17 -13.95
CA ALA A 32 -6.51 -14.97 -14.70
C ALA A 32 -6.03 -13.68 -13.98
N ILE A 33 -6.06 -13.63 -12.65
CA ILE A 33 -5.50 -12.52 -11.87
C ILE A 33 -3.99 -12.39 -12.12
N VAL A 34 -3.26 -13.51 -12.05
CA VAL A 34 -1.81 -13.53 -12.26
C VAL A 34 -1.45 -13.13 -13.70
N GLU A 35 -2.22 -13.58 -14.69
CA GLU A 35 -1.95 -13.31 -16.10
C GLU A 35 -2.35 -11.89 -16.55
N ARG A 36 -3.49 -11.38 -16.05
CA ARG A 36 -4.11 -10.15 -16.57
C ARG A 36 -3.80 -8.90 -15.76
N ILE A 37 -3.50 -9.03 -14.46
CA ILE A 37 -3.18 -7.87 -13.62
C ILE A 37 -1.67 -7.64 -13.63
N PRO A 38 -1.20 -6.51 -14.17
CA PRO A 38 0.23 -6.23 -14.18
C PRO A 38 0.76 -6.06 -12.75
N PRO A 39 2.03 -6.44 -12.49
CA PRO A 39 2.66 -6.21 -11.20
C PRO A 39 2.77 -4.71 -10.91
N PRO A 40 2.91 -4.33 -9.62
CA PRO A 40 3.15 -2.94 -9.23
C PRO A 40 4.35 -2.36 -9.99
N LYS A 41 4.21 -1.11 -10.43
CA LYS A 41 5.29 -0.37 -11.08
C LYS A 41 6.01 0.44 -10.02
N GLY A 42 7.23 0.08 -9.69
CA GLY A 42 8.03 0.83 -8.72
C GLY A 42 9.49 0.53 -8.92
N ASP A 43 10.33 1.47 -8.52
CA ASP A 43 11.78 1.35 -8.60
C ASP A 43 12.33 1.40 -7.16
N PRO A 44 12.89 0.29 -6.63
CA PRO A 44 13.40 0.24 -5.25
C PRO A 44 14.64 1.09 -5.02
N ASP A 45 15.33 1.52 -6.08
CA ASP A 45 16.56 2.32 -6.00
C ASP A 45 16.30 3.83 -6.01
N LYS A 46 15.04 4.25 -6.20
CA LYS A 46 14.65 5.66 -6.12
C LYS A 46 14.45 6.12 -4.67
N PRO A 47 14.44 7.46 -4.44
CA PRO A 47 14.04 8.00 -3.15
C PRO A 47 12.67 7.49 -2.70
N LEU A 48 12.56 7.11 -1.43
CA LEU A 48 11.34 6.52 -0.89
C LEU A 48 10.13 7.43 -1.05
N ARG A 49 9.06 6.87 -1.59
CA ARG A 49 7.70 7.43 -1.57
C ARG A 49 6.71 6.36 -1.20
N ALA A 50 6.18 6.41 0.01
CA ALA A 50 5.15 5.51 0.50
C ALA A 50 3.88 6.28 0.85
N LEU A 51 2.75 5.84 0.31
CA LEU A 51 1.44 6.44 0.57
C LEU A 51 0.85 5.89 1.84
N VAL A 52 0.45 6.77 2.76
CA VAL A 52 -0.37 6.41 3.93
C VAL A 52 -1.83 6.26 3.49
N PHE A 53 -2.40 5.07 3.60
CA PHE A 53 -3.79 4.82 3.23
C PHE A 53 -4.72 4.53 4.42
N ASP A 54 -4.13 4.26 5.60
CA ASP A 54 -4.86 4.13 6.86
C ASP A 54 -3.95 4.43 8.05
N SER A 55 -4.51 4.78 9.20
CA SER A 55 -3.76 5.01 10.43
C SER A 55 -4.62 4.77 11.69
N HIS A 56 -4.00 4.24 12.73
CA HIS A 56 -4.63 4.10 14.04
C HIS A 56 -3.62 4.33 15.16
N TYR A 57 -4.11 4.52 16.37
CA TYR A 57 -3.27 4.68 17.56
C TYR A 57 -3.19 3.37 18.34
N ASP A 58 -1.97 2.93 18.60
CA ASP A 58 -1.65 1.81 19.49
C ASP A 58 -1.01 2.34 20.79
N GLN A 59 -1.41 1.79 21.94
CA GLN A 59 -0.92 2.27 23.25
C GLN A 59 0.59 2.02 23.47
N TYR A 60 1.16 1.04 22.80
CA TYR A 60 2.56 0.63 22.94
C TYR A 60 3.45 1.13 21.81
N LYS A 61 2.90 1.19 20.59
CA LYS A 61 3.64 1.52 19.36
C LYS A 61 3.41 2.95 18.87
N GLY A 62 2.51 3.70 19.55
CA GLY A 62 2.11 5.04 19.10
C GLY A 62 1.23 4.99 17.85
N VAL A 63 1.40 5.94 16.94
CA VAL A 63 0.68 5.94 15.67
C VAL A 63 1.25 4.87 14.75
N VAL A 64 0.40 3.93 14.37
CA VAL A 64 0.68 2.91 13.35
C VAL A 64 0.00 3.35 12.07
N VAL A 65 0.77 3.47 11.00
CA VAL A 65 0.28 3.82 9.66
C VAL A 65 0.37 2.62 8.74
N TYR A 66 -0.61 2.48 7.86
CA TYR A 66 -0.63 1.48 6.81
C TYR A 66 -0.19 2.13 5.52
N VAL A 67 0.81 1.54 4.87
CA VAL A 67 1.51 2.16 3.77
C VAL A 67 1.58 1.25 2.54
N ARG A 68 1.54 1.86 1.37
CA ARG A 68 1.92 1.25 0.11
C ARG A 68 3.16 1.97 -0.43
N LEU A 69 4.21 1.23 -0.68
CA LEU A 69 5.43 1.78 -1.26
C LEU A 69 5.28 1.89 -2.78
N ASP A 70 5.34 3.11 -3.30
CA ASP A 70 5.30 3.36 -4.73
C ASP A 70 6.71 3.36 -5.33
N GLU A 71 7.70 3.88 -4.60
CA GLU A 71 9.11 3.91 -4.98
C GLU A 71 10.01 3.77 -3.75
N GLY A 72 11.23 3.33 -3.97
CA GLY A 72 12.25 3.22 -2.93
C GLY A 72 12.12 1.97 -2.06
N THR A 73 12.93 1.96 -1.01
CA THR A 73 12.97 0.92 0.00
C THR A 73 12.93 1.57 1.38
N LEU A 74 12.14 1.01 2.29
CA LEU A 74 12.06 1.42 3.70
C LEU A 74 12.61 0.31 4.58
N ARG A 75 13.53 0.64 5.49
CA ARG A 75 14.17 -0.27 6.45
C ARG A 75 13.71 0.03 7.87
N ASP A 76 13.83 -0.93 8.75
CA ASP A 76 13.41 -0.83 10.15
C ASP A 76 14.25 0.12 11.00
N ASP A 77 15.47 0.49 10.55
CA ASP A 77 16.37 1.46 11.17
C ASP A 77 16.32 2.86 10.54
N ASP A 78 15.43 3.08 9.56
CA ASP A 78 15.31 4.37 8.88
C ASP A 78 14.61 5.42 9.76
N ARG A 79 15.01 6.68 9.55
CA ARG A 79 14.28 7.85 10.04
C ARG A 79 13.41 8.40 8.92
N ILE A 80 12.11 8.46 9.17
CA ILE A 80 11.12 8.89 8.19
C ILE A 80 10.67 10.32 8.42
N ARG A 81 10.15 10.93 7.34
CA ARG A 81 9.45 12.20 7.35
C ARG A 81 8.12 12.07 6.63
N LEU A 82 7.08 12.58 7.25
CA LEU A 82 5.76 12.78 6.63
C LEU A 82 5.78 14.10 5.87
N MET A 83 5.54 14.06 4.58
CA MET A 83 5.80 15.23 3.71
C MET A 83 4.76 16.33 3.87
N GLN A 84 3.52 16.02 4.24
CA GLN A 84 2.45 17.00 4.43
C GLN A 84 2.55 17.68 5.80
N SER A 85 2.68 16.91 6.87
CA SER A 85 2.77 17.45 8.23
C SER A 85 4.18 17.97 8.57
N GLY A 86 5.21 17.47 7.89
CA GLY A 86 6.60 17.72 8.21
C GLY A 86 7.12 16.96 9.44
N ALA A 87 6.28 16.14 10.07
CA ALA A 87 6.67 15.35 11.24
C ALA A 87 7.74 14.32 10.86
N GLU A 88 8.72 14.17 11.74
CA GLU A 88 9.77 13.15 11.61
C GLU A 88 9.66 12.14 12.74
N ALA A 89 9.97 10.90 12.46
CA ALA A 89 9.95 9.81 13.42
C ALA A 89 11.03 8.76 13.11
N GLU A 90 11.54 8.14 14.15
CA GLU A 90 12.29 6.88 14.06
C GLU A 90 11.29 5.73 14.05
N LEU A 91 11.50 4.70 13.26
CA LEU A 91 10.63 3.55 13.24
C LEU A 91 10.79 2.73 14.53
N ILE A 92 9.65 2.37 15.13
CA ILE A 92 9.63 1.38 16.22
C ILE A 92 9.53 -0.02 15.65
N GLU A 93 8.76 -0.17 14.57
CA GLU A 93 8.54 -1.46 13.92
C GLU A 93 8.06 -1.25 12.49
N LEU A 94 8.51 -2.10 11.60
CA LEU A 94 8.11 -2.21 10.19
C LEU A 94 7.61 -3.62 9.94
N GLY A 95 6.56 -3.80 9.13
CA GLY A 95 6.08 -5.15 8.86
C GLY A 95 4.99 -5.26 7.80
N VAL A 96 4.56 -6.50 7.58
CA VAL A 96 3.53 -6.91 6.61
C VAL A 96 2.33 -7.56 7.30
N PHE A 97 1.24 -7.74 6.55
CA PHE A 97 0.02 -8.42 6.99
C PHE A 97 0.01 -9.89 6.52
N ARG A 98 -0.04 -10.90 7.47
CA ARG A 98 -0.07 -12.36 7.17
C ARG A 98 -0.96 -13.18 8.12
N PRO A 99 -2.25 -13.05 8.18
CA PRO A 99 -3.09 -11.86 8.26
C PRO A 99 -2.78 -11.01 9.49
N ALA A 100 -2.06 -11.55 10.49
CA ALA A 100 -1.54 -10.79 11.62
C ALA A 100 -0.39 -9.87 11.17
N LEU A 101 -0.09 -8.87 11.98
CA LEU A 101 1.10 -8.03 11.81
C LEU A 101 2.36 -8.86 12.03
N VAL A 102 3.22 -8.92 11.04
CA VAL A 102 4.49 -9.68 11.08
C VAL A 102 5.63 -8.72 10.78
N PRO A 103 6.54 -8.48 11.74
CA PRO A 103 7.70 -7.63 11.54
C PRO A 103 8.60 -8.16 10.42
N VAL A 104 9.13 -7.22 9.61
CA VAL A 104 10.12 -7.49 8.57
C VAL A 104 11.21 -6.42 8.60
N PRO A 105 12.44 -6.73 8.17
CA PRO A 105 13.54 -5.76 8.21
C PRO A 105 13.46 -4.68 7.13
N LEU A 106 12.68 -4.90 6.07
CA LEU A 106 12.49 -3.95 4.98
C LEU A 106 11.17 -4.16 4.24
N LEU A 107 10.70 -3.08 3.59
CA LEU A 107 9.66 -3.07 2.55
C LEU A 107 10.24 -2.42 1.29
N ALA A 108 9.93 -2.96 0.12
CA ALA A 108 10.37 -2.43 -1.16
C ALA A 108 9.21 -1.86 -1.98
N ALA A 109 9.51 -1.12 -3.04
CA ALA A 109 8.54 -0.60 -3.99
C ALA A 109 7.57 -1.70 -4.46
N GLY A 110 6.27 -1.39 -4.46
CA GLY A 110 5.17 -2.31 -4.79
C GLY A 110 4.59 -3.06 -3.60
N GLU A 111 5.24 -3.06 -2.44
CA GLU A 111 4.75 -3.75 -1.25
C GLU A 111 3.79 -2.89 -0.43
N VAL A 112 2.92 -3.58 0.30
CA VAL A 112 2.00 -3.01 1.30
C VAL A 112 2.40 -3.54 2.67
N GLY A 113 2.47 -2.62 3.63
CA GLY A 113 2.84 -2.97 5.00
C GLY A 113 2.36 -1.96 6.03
N TYR A 114 2.88 -2.06 7.23
CA TYR A 114 2.64 -1.11 8.31
C TYR A 114 3.93 -0.55 8.87
N VAL A 115 3.85 0.65 9.42
CA VAL A 115 4.93 1.35 10.09
C VAL A 115 4.44 1.85 11.44
N ALA A 116 5.07 1.40 12.53
CA ALA A 116 4.88 1.95 13.85
C ALA A 116 5.85 3.12 14.05
N THR A 117 5.31 4.33 14.16
CA THR A 117 6.10 5.56 14.10
C THR A 117 6.51 6.11 15.46
N GLY A 118 5.90 5.63 16.55
CA GLY A 118 6.09 6.21 17.88
C GLY A 118 5.49 7.61 18.06
N LEU A 119 4.91 8.21 17.02
CA LEU A 119 4.19 9.48 17.12
C LEU A 119 3.02 9.35 18.08
N LYS A 120 2.73 10.43 18.83
CA LYS A 120 1.68 10.39 19.84
C LYS A 120 0.33 10.90 19.34
N ASN A 121 0.32 11.59 18.20
CA ASN A 121 -0.87 12.22 17.66
C ASN A 121 -1.13 11.73 16.22
N VAL A 122 -2.28 11.08 16.02
CA VAL A 122 -2.71 10.58 14.69
C VAL A 122 -2.79 11.70 13.64
N ARG A 123 -3.01 12.96 14.07
CA ARG A 123 -3.03 14.10 13.15
C ARG A 123 -1.69 14.39 12.49
N GLU A 124 -0.59 13.87 13.02
CA GLU A 124 0.74 14.01 12.44
C GLU A 124 0.97 13.04 11.27
N ALA A 125 0.16 11.97 11.17
CA ALA A 125 0.24 10.95 10.14
C ALA A 125 -1.14 10.72 9.49
N GLN A 126 -1.54 11.65 8.65
CA GLN A 126 -2.87 11.63 8.01
C GLN A 126 -2.92 10.68 6.81
N VAL A 127 -4.11 10.10 6.58
CA VAL A 127 -4.41 9.36 5.35
C VAL A 127 -4.23 10.27 4.13
N GLY A 128 -3.53 9.79 3.11
CA GLY A 128 -3.16 10.56 1.92
C GLY A 128 -1.80 11.25 2.02
N ASP A 129 -1.14 11.23 3.19
CA ASP A 129 0.22 11.74 3.33
C ASP A 129 1.24 10.80 2.67
N THR A 130 2.41 11.33 2.37
CA THR A 130 3.53 10.59 1.80
C THR A 130 4.66 10.50 2.82
N ILE A 131 5.13 9.28 3.05
CA ILE A 131 6.35 9.02 3.82
C ILE A 131 7.55 9.00 2.89
N THR A 132 8.62 9.66 3.32
CA THR A 132 9.94 9.64 2.69
C THR A 132 11.04 9.44 3.74
N ILE A 133 12.27 9.17 3.31
CA ILE A 133 13.43 9.12 4.21
C ILE A 133 13.80 10.55 4.63
N ALA A 134 14.01 10.79 5.92
CA ALA A 134 14.29 12.14 6.44
C ALA A 134 15.64 12.70 5.97
N THR A 135 16.63 11.84 5.78
CA THR A 135 18.00 12.20 5.34
C THR A 135 18.15 12.33 3.83
N ASP A 136 17.27 11.70 3.06
CA ASP A 136 17.24 11.75 1.58
C ASP A 136 15.78 11.85 1.10
N PRO A 137 15.12 13.00 1.33
CA PRO A 137 13.71 13.13 1.04
C PRO A 137 13.44 13.20 -0.47
N ALA A 138 12.38 12.52 -0.90
CA ALA A 138 11.87 12.64 -2.26
C ALA A 138 11.47 14.09 -2.59
N ALA A 139 11.66 14.48 -3.84
CA ALA A 139 11.42 15.87 -4.29
C ALA A 139 9.94 16.30 -4.24
N ALA A 140 9.00 15.34 -4.35
CA ALA A 140 7.57 15.63 -4.35
C ALA A 140 6.77 14.49 -3.72
N PRO A 141 5.66 14.79 -3.02
CA PRO A 141 4.77 13.78 -2.46
C PRO A 141 4.00 13.05 -3.57
N LEU A 142 3.46 11.90 -3.22
CA LEU A 142 2.47 11.22 -4.04
C LEU A 142 1.18 12.04 -4.04
N SER A 143 0.61 12.32 -5.21
CA SER A 143 -0.70 12.96 -5.26
C SER A 143 -1.77 11.95 -4.85
N SER A 144 -2.78 12.39 -4.11
CA SER A 144 -3.95 11.57 -3.77
C SER A 144 -4.67 11.00 -5.02
N ARG A 145 -4.45 11.59 -6.20
CA ARG A 145 -4.90 11.07 -7.49
C ARG A 145 -4.12 9.84 -7.98
N ALA A 146 -2.86 9.68 -7.58
CA ALA A 146 -2.07 8.48 -7.91
C ALA A 146 -2.52 7.27 -7.07
N ALA A 147 -3.18 7.49 -5.93
CA ALA A 147 -3.83 6.47 -5.12
C ALA A 147 -5.15 5.94 -5.73
N GLY A 148 -5.70 6.61 -6.72
CA GLY A 148 -6.99 6.30 -7.38
C GLY A 148 -6.92 5.19 -8.43
N GLY A 149 -6.04 4.23 -8.28
CA GLY A 149 -6.01 3.01 -9.09
C GLY A 149 -6.79 1.83 -8.49
N PHE A 150 -7.74 2.10 -7.59
CA PHE A 150 -8.68 1.10 -7.09
C PHE A 150 -10.12 1.60 -7.33
N ILE A 151 -10.61 1.45 -8.52
CA ILE A 151 -11.99 1.08 -8.87
C ILE A 151 -11.93 0.32 -10.19
#